data_edfb1cb460c3bd9bc7f43fd617800e40
#
_entry.id   edfb1cb460c3bd9bc7f43fd617800e40
#
_cell.length_a   1.000
_cell.length_b   1.000
_cell.length_c   1.000
_cell.angle_alpha   90.00
_cell.angle_beta   90.00
_cell.angle_gamma   90.00
#
_symmetry.space_group_name_H-M   'P 1'
#
loop_
_entity.id
_entity.type
_entity.pdbx_description
1 polymer ?
#
loop_
_entity_poly.entity_id
_entity_poly.type
_entity_poly.pdbx_seq_one_letter_code
_entity_poly.pdbx_strand_id
1 'polypeptide(L)'
;MVQETRLYDSEKHETRSMRSKEEANDYRYFPDPDLLPLVIEEAFLAQVKLSLPELPDEKAQRFTEQYGLSPYDAGVLTAIRELAHYYEDTVKLSGSDAKLCANWVMGDLAAALNKHNLEITESPVNATQLAGMLKRITDN
;
A
#
# COMPACT_ATOMS: atom_id res chain seq x y z
N MET A 1 -5.62 -33.82 -20.93
CA MET A 1 -5.37 -34.84 -19.90
C MET A 1 -6.47 -34.64 -18.87
N VAL A 2 -7.38 -35.61 -18.71
CA VAL A 2 -8.48 -35.50 -17.73
C VAL A 2 -7.99 -36.04 -16.40
N GLN A 3 -8.10 -35.24 -15.34
CA GLN A 3 -7.68 -35.60 -13.99
C GLN A 3 -8.89 -36.23 -13.26
N GLU A 4 -8.77 -37.50 -12.90
CA GLU A 4 -9.86 -38.24 -12.26
C GLU A 4 -9.34 -39.19 -11.18
N THR A 5 -10.21 -39.51 -10.22
CA THR A 5 -9.96 -40.55 -9.23
C THR A 5 -10.44 -41.88 -9.78
N ARG A 6 -9.57 -42.91 -9.82
CA ARG A 6 -9.87 -44.24 -10.34
C ARG A 6 -9.78 -45.26 -9.21
N LEU A 7 -10.73 -46.18 -9.19
CA LEU A 7 -10.69 -47.39 -8.35
C LEU A 7 -10.07 -48.51 -9.13
N TYR A 8 -9.05 -49.18 -8.54
CA TYR A 8 -8.46 -50.37 -9.09
C TYR A 8 -9.20 -51.60 -8.56
N ASP A 9 -9.65 -52.49 -9.50
CA ASP A 9 -10.26 -53.78 -9.20
C ASP A 9 -9.17 -54.85 -9.34
N SER A 10 -8.74 -55.47 -8.25
CA SER A 10 -7.65 -56.45 -8.21
C SER A 10 -8.03 -57.82 -8.79
N GLU A 11 -9.33 -58.14 -8.87
CA GLU A 11 -9.77 -59.42 -9.45
C GLU A 11 -9.81 -59.34 -10.97
N LYS A 12 -10.17 -58.16 -11.51
CA LYS A 12 -10.30 -57.96 -12.95
C LYS A 12 -9.09 -57.31 -13.57
N HIS A 13 -8.13 -56.84 -12.74
CA HIS A 13 -6.97 -56.06 -13.14
C HIS A 13 -7.32 -54.81 -13.98
N GLU A 14 -8.46 -54.18 -13.67
CA GLU A 14 -8.95 -53.02 -14.39
C GLU A 14 -9.13 -51.81 -13.45
N THR A 15 -9.07 -50.61 -14.02
CA THR A 15 -9.40 -49.41 -13.30
C THR A 15 -10.70 -48.81 -13.85
N ARG A 16 -11.58 -48.41 -12.95
CA ARG A 16 -12.81 -47.64 -13.32
C ARG A 16 -12.77 -46.24 -12.74
N SER A 17 -13.25 -45.25 -13.49
CA SER A 17 -13.40 -43.90 -13.01
C SER A 17 -14.43 -43.87 -11.90
N MET A 18 -14.11 -43.22 -10.80
CA MET A 18 -15.04 -42.97 -9.69
C MET A 18 -15.56 -41.54 -9.71
N ARG A 19 -14.69 -40.56 -9.93
CA ARG A 19 -15.02 -39.16 -9.84
C ARG A 19 -14.07 -38.32 -10.70
N SER A 20 -14.63 -37.44 -11.51
CA SER A 20 -13.88 -36.39 -12.20
C SER A 20 -13.44 -35.32 -11.21
N LYS A 21 -12.19 -34.85 -11.31
CA LYS A 21 -11.69 -33.75 -10.48
C LYS A 21 -12.12 -32.37 -10.99
N GLU A 22 -12.77 -32.31 -12.14
CA GLU A 22 -13.37 -31.05 -12.64
C GLU A 22 -14.49 -30.58 -11.74
N GLU A 23 -15.24 -31.51 -11.12
CA GLU A 23 -16.27 -31.18 -10.13
C GLU A 23 -15.71 -30.78 -8.76
N ALA A 24 -14.42 -31.05 -8.48
CA ALA A 24 -13.81 -30.68 -7.21
C ALA A 24 -13.57 -29.16 -7.06
N ASN A 25 -13.60 -28.39 -8.13
CA ASN A 25 -13.53 -26.93 -8.06
C ASN A 25 -14.82 -26.32 -7.51
N ASP A 26 -15.98 -26.95 -7.73
CA ASP A 26 -17.25 -26.49 -7.18
C ASP A 26 -17.31 -26.59 -5.64
N TYR A 27 -16.57 -27.51 -5.05
CA TYR A 27 -16.53 -27.67 -3.58
C TYR A 27 -15.91 -26.47 -2.85
N ARG A 28 -15.08 -25.68 -3.51
CA ARG A 28 -14.44 -24.50 -2.90
C ARG A 28 -15.36 -23.28 -2.86
N TYR A 29 -16.37 -23.28 -3.68
CA TYR A 29 -17.31 -22.15 -3.87
C TYR A 29 -18.73 -22.52 -3.48
N PHE A 30 -18.92 -23.69 -2.85
CA PHE A 30 -20.23 -24.09 -2.35
C PHE A 30 -20.60 -23.23 -1.14
N PRO A 31 -21.77 -22.56 -1.14
CA PRO A 31 -22.24 -21.81 0.01
C PRO A 31 -22.35 -22.73 1.22
N ASP A 32 -21.80 -22.30 2.34
CA ASP A 32 -21.97 -22.99 3.61
C ASP A 32 -23.44 -22.85 4.03
N PRO A 33 -24.17 -23.97 4.25
CA PRO A 33 -25.59 -23.91 4.59
C PRO A 33 -25.86 -23.25 5.96
N ASP A 34 -24.84 -23.17 6.83
CA ASP A 34 -24.94 -22.57 8.16
C ASP A 34 -24.66 -21.05 8.14
N LEU A 35 -24.18 -20.50 7.00
CA LEU A 35 -23.92 -19.08 6.83
C LEU A 35 -25.02 -18.41 6.00
N LEU A 36 -25.58 -17.35 6.55
CA LEU A 36 -26.52 -16.51 5.80
C LEU A 36 -25.78 -15.77 4.66
N PRO A 37 -26.43 -15.59 3.49
CA PRO A 37 -25.87 -14.79 2.42
C PRO A 37 -25.50 -13.37 2.90
N LEU A 38 -24.26 -12.95 2.67
CA LEU A 38 -23.83 -11.59 2.93
C LEU A 38 -24.24 -10.71 1.73
N VAL A 39 -25.16 -9.79 1.97
CA VAL A 39 -25.57 -8.79 0.97
C VAL A 39 -24.81 -7.50 1.22
N ILE A 40 -23.97 -7.12 0.27
CA ILE A 40 -23.24 -5.84 0.30
C ILE A 40 -24.01 -4.85 -0.56
N GLU A 41 -24.59 -3.84 0.08
CA GLU A 41 -25.36 -2.81 -0.61
C GLU A 41 -24.45 -1.82 -1.35
N GLU A 42 -24.93 -1.31 -2.49
CA GLU A 42 -24.20 -0.30 -3.29
C GLU A 42 -23.86 0.96 -2.47
N ALA A 43 -24.72 1.35 -1.54
CA ALA A 43 -24.48 2.48 -0.64
C ALA A 43 -23.25 2.25 0.25
N PHE A 44 -23.08 1.03 0.76
CA PHE A 44 -21.91 0.65 1.56
C PHE A 44 -20.63 0.67 0.70
N LEU A 45 -20.69 0.13 -0.51
CA LEU A 45 -19.55 0.17 -1.43
C LEU A 45 -19.13 1.59 -1.79
N ALA A 46 -20.13 2.48 -2.03
CA ALA A 46 -19.85 3.89 -2.29
C ALA A 46 -19.18 4.58 -1.08
N GLN A 47 -19.67 4.29 0.12
CA GLN A 47 -19.07 4.83 1.35
C GLN A 47 -17.64 4.35 1.57
N VAL A 48 -17.37 3.06 1.35
CA VAL A 48 -16.02 2.48 1.45
C VAL A 48 -15.09 3.13 0.41
N LYS A 49 -15.53 3.28 -0.85
CA LYS A 49 -14.74 3.94 -1.89
C LYS A 49 -14.36 5.38 -1.52
N LEU A 50 -15.28 6.13 -0.90
CA LEU A 50 -15.01 7.51 -0.44
C LEU A 50 -14.04 7.55 0.75
N SER A 51 -13.96 6.49 1.54
CA SER A 51 -13.06 6.41 2.70
C SER A 51 -11.69 5.83 2.38
N LEU A 52 -11.48 5.31 1.16
CA LEU A 52 -10.19 4.78 0.76
C LEU A 52 -9.13 5.89 0.77
N PRO A 53 -7.97 5.66 1.41
CA PRO A 53 -6.85 6.59 1.31
C PRO A 53 -6.29 6.57 -0.11
N GLU A 54 -5.65 7.68 -0.49
CA GLU A 54 -4.88 7.76 -1.73
C GLU A 54 -3.82 6.65 -1.77
N LEU A 55 -3.76 5.92 -2.88
CA LEU A 55 -2.81 4.83 -3.07
C LEU A 55 -1.38 5.36 -3.29
N PRO A 56 -0.33 4.59 -2.94
CA PRO A 56 1.05 5.03 -3.10
C PRO A 56 1.40 5.50 -4.52
N ASP A 57 0.94 4.79 -5.54
CA ASP A 57 1.22 5.13 -6.94
C ASP A 57 0.53 6.44 -7.36
N GLU A 58 -0.72 6.64 -6.97
CA GLU A 58 -1.46 7.88 -7.21
C GLU A 58 -0.80 9.06 -6.47
N LYS A 59 -0.37 8.83 -5.23
CA LYS A 59 0.35 9.82 -4.43
C LYS A 59 1.70 10.18 -5.05
N ALA A 60 2.46 9.21 -5.56
CA ALA A 60 3.73 9.44 -6.24
C ALA A 60 3.53 10.26 -7.52
N GLN A 61 2.51 9.94 -8.30
CA GLN A 61 2.15 10.73 -9.47
C GLN A 61 1.78 12.18 -9.07
N ARG A 62 0.94 12.34 -8.05
CA ARG A 62 0.57 13.66 -7.53
C ARG A 62 1.77 14.44 -7.02
N PHE A 63 2.72 13.81 -6.34
CA PHE A 63 3.96 14.47 -5.89
C PHE A 63 4.81 14.97 -7.07
N THR A 64 4.85 14.21 -8.14
CA THR A 64 5.53 14.63 -9.36
C THR A 64 4.81 15.83 -10.02
N GLU A 65 3.49 15.77 -10.14
CA GLU A 65 2.69 16.81 -10.80
C GLU A 65 2.55 18.08 -9.95
N GLN A 66 2.25 17.93 -8.67
CA GLN A 66 1.94 19.05 -7.78
C GLN A 66 3.18 19.71 -7.21
N TYR A 67 4.20 18.93 -6.87
CA TYR A 67 5.42 19.42 -6.21
C TYR A 67 6.64 19.49 -7.13
N GLY A 68 6.49 19.06 -8.38
CA GLY A 68 7.58 19.08 -9.37
C GLY A 68 8.75 18.17 -9.02
N LEU A 69 8.50 17.11 -8.26
CA LEU A 69 9.52 16.15 -7.87
C LEU A 69 9.86 15.21 -9.04
N SER A 70 11.08 14.65 -9.01
CA SER A 70 11.41 13.56 -9.92
C SER A 70 10.58 12.31 -9.58
N PRO A 71 10.30 11.41 -10.54
CA PRO A 71 9.62 10.14 -10.25
C PRO A 71 10.34 9.31 -9.18
N TYR A 72 11.66 9.39 -9.13
CA TYR A 72 12.46 8.72 -8.11
C TYR A 72 12.19 9.29 -6.71
N ASP A 73 12.28 10.62 -6.54
CA ASP A 73 12.05 11.28 -5.26
C ASP A 73 10.63 11.06 -4.77
N ALA A 74 9.65 11.20 -5.67
CA ALA A 74 8.25 10.91 -5.38
C ALA A 74 8.05 9.46 -4.91
N GLY A 75 8.67 8.49 -5.58
CA GLY A 75 8.61 7.08 -5.20
C GLY A 75 9.22 6.81 -3.82
N VAL A 76 10.37 7.41 -3.51
CA VAL A 76 11.01 7.29 -2.19
C VAL A 76 10.14 7.88 -1.09
N LEU A 77 9.60 9.08 -1.28
CA LEU A 77 8.79 9.77 -0.28
C LEU A 77 7.42 9.11 -0.05
N THR A 78 6.91 8.37 -1.02
CA THR A 78 5.61 7.69 -0.92
C THR A 78 5.72 6.20 -0.60
N ALA A 79 6.93 5.66 -0.49
CA ALA A 79 7.18 4.27 -0.13
C ALA A 79 6.61 3.89 1.24
N ILE A 80 6.60 4.86 2.18
CA ILE A 80 6.05 4.71 3.53
C ILE A 80 5.03 5.84 3.73
N ARG A 81 3.84 5.47 4.19
CA ARG A 81 2.73 6.41 4.38
C ARG A 81 3.08 7.56 5.34
N GLU A 82 3.71 7.23 6.43
CA GLU A 82 4.10 8.18 7.47
C GLU A 82 5.15 9.19 6.96
N LEU A 83 6.08 8.73 6.13
CA LEU A 83 7.07 9.59 5.48
C LEU A 83 6.40 10.57 4.50
N ALA A 84 5.43 10.09 3.71
CA ALA A 84 4.67 10.94 2.81
C ALA A 84 3.91 12.04 3.56
N HIS A 85 3.24 11.68 4.66
CA HIS A 85 2.55 12.66 5.51
C HIS A 85 3.52 13.68 6.11
N TYR A 86 4.64 13.22 6.65
CA TYR A 86 5.66 14.09 7.21
C TYR A 86 6.17 15.11 6.18
N TYR A 87 6.45 14.65 4.96
CA TYR A 87 6.86 15.51 3.86
C TYR A 87 5.79 16.55 3.49
N GLU A 88 4.54 16.12 3.28
CA GLU A 88 3.44 17.02 2.95
C GLU A 88 3.22 18.09 4.02
N ASP A 89 3.26 17.71 5.28
CA ASP A 89 3.13 18.64 6.40
C ASP A 89 4.29 19.63 6.44
N THR A 90 5.52 19.16 6.17
CA THR A 90 6.69 20.03 6.08
C THR A 90 6.54 21.06 4.97
N VAL A 91 6.09 20.66 3.79
CA VAL A 91 5.84 21.57 2.65
C VAL A 91 4.76 22.60 3.00
N LYS A 92 3.61 22.17 3.54
CA LYS A 92 2.50 23.04 3.92
C LYS A 92 2.90 24.08 4.98
N LEU A 93 3.65 23.65 5.98
CA LEU A 93 4.02 24.50 7.12
C LEU A 93 5.17 25.45 6.83
N SER A 94 6.13 25.02 5.99
CA SER A 94 7.27 25.86 5.64
C SER A 94 6.91 26.97 4.65
N GLY A 95 5.98 26.71 3.74
CA GLY A 95 5.75 27.56 2.57
C GLY A 95 6.97 27.66 1.64
N SER A 96 7.98 26.83 1.88
CA SER A 96 9.22 26.76 1.10
C SER A 96 9.05 25.92 -0.15
N ASP A 97 10.06 25.93 -1.03
CA ASP A 97 10.11 25.07 -2.21
C ASP A 97 9.98 23.58 -1.81
N ALA A 98 9.03 22.91 -2.43
CA ALA A 98 8.74 21.50 -2.19
C ALA A 98 9.96 20.60 -2.45
N LYS A 99 10.79 20.94 -3.43
CA LYS A 99 12.02 20.22 -3.74
C LYS A 99 13.08 20.39 -2.65
N LEU A 100 13.18 21.58 -2.06
CA LEU A 100 14.03 21.82 -0.90
C LEU A 100 13.58 20.94 0.28
N CYS A 101 12.29 20.91 0.56
CA CYS A 101 11.72 20.05 1.61
C CYS A 101 12.03 18.56 1.36
N ALA A 102 11.88 18.09 0.13
CA ALA A 102 12.20 16.72 -0.26
C ALA A 102 13.68 16.38 -0.01
N ASN A 103 14.60 17.26 -0.43
CA ASN A 103 16.03 17.07 -0.20
C ASN A 103 16.38 16.92 1.29
N TRP A 104 15.80 17.75 2.14
CA TRP A 104 16.04 17.69 3.58
C TRP A 104 15.43 16.45 4.25
N VAL A 105 14.23 16.04 3.81
CA VAL A 105 13.58 14.84 4.34
C VAL A 105 14.32 13.58 3.93
N MET A 106 14.67 13.46 2.64
CA MET A 106 15.34 12.26 2.12
C MET A 106 16.86 12.23 2.42
N GLY A 107 17.47 13.39 2.61
CA GLY A 107 18.90 13.53 2.91
C GLY A 107 19.19 13.57 4.40
N ASP A 108 19.27 14.77 4.95
CA ASP A 108 19.78 14.99 6.32
C ASP A 108 18.92 14.33 7.40
N LEU A 109 17.57 14.44 7.29
CA LEU A 109 16.68 13.81 8.25
C LEU A 109 16.78 12.28 8.18
N ALA A 110 16.68 11.72 6.99
CA ALA A 110 16.78 10.26 6.79
C ALA A 110 18.15 9.74 7.27
N ALA A 111 19.24 10.43 6.97
CA ALA A 111 20.58 10.07 7.45
C ALA A 111 20.67 10.08 8.99
N ALA A 112 20.10 11.10 9.64
CA ALA A 112 20.05 11.18 11.09
C ALA A 112 19.23 10.06 11.72
N LEU A 113 18.05 9.75 11.17
CA LEU A 113 17.19 8.66 11.64
C LEU A 113 17.89 7.30 11.47
N ASN A 114 18.47 7.03 10.31
CA ASN A 114 19.20 5.79 10.04
C ASN A 114 20.39 5.59 10.98
N LYS A 115 21.12 6.65 11.30
CA LYS A 115 22.25 6.60 12.27
C LYS A 115 21.82 6.14 13.66
N HIS A 116 20.58 6.43 14.04
CA HIS A 116 20.03 6.09 15.35
C HIS A 116 19.04 4.90 15.29
N ASN A 117 18.89 4.25 14.14
CA ASN A 117 17.91 3.17 13.88
C ASN A 117 16.49 3.56 14.28
N LEU A 118 16.07 4.78 13.94
CA LEU A 118 14.74 5.31 14.21
C LEU A 118 13.89 5.35 12.93
N GLU A 119 12.62 5.05 13.07
CA GLU A 119 11.61 5.28 12.04
C GLU A 119 11.16 6.75 12.04
N ILE A 120 10.53 7.20 10.93
CA ILE A 120 10.03 8.58 10.81
C ILE A 120 9.03 8.95 11.91
N THR A 121 8.25 8.00 12.38
CA THR A 121 7.29 8.16 13.48
C THR A 121 7.95 8.38 14.85
N GLU A 122 9.19 7.97 14.97
CA GLU A 122 10.01 8.11 16.19
C GLU A 122 10.94 9.33 16.11
N SER A 123 10.82 10.12 15.04
CA SER A 123 11.69 11.27 14.81
C SER A 123 11.60 12.29 15.96
N PRO A 124 12.73 12.67 16.57
CA PRO A 124 12.75 13.72 17.58
C PRO A 124 12.48 15.12 16.99
N VAL A 125 12.56 15.25 15.65
CA VAL A 125 12.23 16.47 14.91
C VAL A 125 10.93 16.25 14.17
N ASN A 126 9.88 16.94 14.57
CA ASN A 126 8.60 16.87 13.88
C ASN A 126 8.56 17.80 12.64
N ALA A 127 7.55 17.62 11.79
CA ALA A 127 7.40 18.39 10.56
C ALA A 127 7.36 19.91 10.80
N THR A 128 6.77 20.37 11.91
CA THR A 128 6.72 21.80 12.26
C THR A 128 8.11 22.37 12.55
N GLN A 129 8.93 21.63 13.27
CA GLN A 129 10.29 22.04 13.59
C GLN A 129 11.18 22.09 12.35
N LEU A 130 11.09 21.07 11.49
CA LEU A 130 11.81 21.05 10.22
C LEU A 130 11.33 22.20 9.31
N ALA A 131 10.05 22.41 9.19
CA ALA A 131 9.47 23.52 8.43
C ALA A 131 9.95 24.89 8.92
N GLY A 132 10.00 25.09 10.24
CA GLY A 132 10.54 26.32 10.86
C GLY A 132 12.01 26.56 10.55
N MET A 133 12.82 25.51 10.48
CA MET A 133 14.22 25.60 10.08
C MET A 133 14.34 25.97 8.59
N LEU A 134 13.59 25.25 7.71
CA LEU A 134 13.61 25.51 6.27
C LEU A 134 13.18 26.94 5.92
N LYS A 135 12.16 27.45 6.60
CA LYS A 135 11.73 28.83 6.43
C LYS A 135 12.85 29.83 6.73
N ARG A 136 13.61 29.61 7.79
CA ARG A 136 14.77 30.48 8.12
C ARG A 136 15.90 30.39 7.09
N ILE A 137 16.09 29.24 6.46
CA ILE A 137 17.08 29.06 5.39
C ILE A 137 16.66 29.83 4.13
N THR A 138 15.36 29.88 3.82
CA THR A 138 14.84 30.59 2.64
C THR A 138 14.71 32.10 2.85
N ASP A 139 14.52 32.56 4.10
CA ASP A 139 14.35 33.98 4.44
C ASP A 139 15.70 34.72 4.58
N ASN A 140 16.85 34.04 4.52
CA ASN A 140 18.20 34.60 4.53
C ASN A 140 18.85 34.56 3.13
#